data_770e1ed441957aa5264d34cee7cfd026
#
_entry.id   770e1ed441957aa5264d34cee7cfd026
#
_cell.length_a   1.000
_cell.length_b   1.000
_cell.length_c   1.000
_cell.angle_alpha   90.00
_cell.angle_beta   90.00
_cell.angle_gamma   90.00
#
_symmetry.space_group_name_H-M   'P 1'
#
loop_
_entity.id
_entity.type
_entity.pdbx_description
1 polymer ?
#
loop_
_entity_poly.entity_id
_entity_poly.type
_entity_poly.pdbx_seq_one_letter_code
_entity_poly.pdbx_strand_id
1 'polypeptide(L)'
;MSNPDSFFNEVTEELRRDRMVGYLRRYGWIAVLAVLLIVGGTGWNEWRKANDRANAEAFGDSVLAALENDDPADRVNALAQIETTGAQAGMIQLLSAGELMETDRAAAIAALQAASEDTALPEAYRQLAALKRVIAGGSDIPMDERESLLAGLAQPGQPLRPMALEQTALLQLEQGNPETAIEIMTDLLSQSDVTDTLRRRVTQLVVALGGDVASR
;
A
#
# COMPACT_ATOMS: atom_id res chain seq x y z
N MET A 1 29.79 -77.14 -6.39
CA MET A 1 30.07 -76.42 -5.13
C MET A 1 29.09 -75.24 -5.06
N SER A 2 28.02 -75.45 -4.38
CA SER A 2 27.00 -74.39 -4.18
C SER A 2 27.50 -73.40 -3.14
N ASN A 3 27.60 -72.17 -3.53
CA ASN A 3 28.14 -71.10 -2.69
C ASN A 3 27.12 -70.72 -1.62
N PRO A 4 27.38 -70.93 -0.31
CA PRO A 4 26.42 -70.64 0.76
C PRO A 4 26.06 -69.17 0.83
N ASP A 5 26.97 -68.28 0.39
CA ASP A 5 26.79 -66.83 0.48
C ASP A 5 25.71 -66.27 -0.49
N SER A 6 25.40 -67.02 -1.60
CA SER A 6 24.33 -66.58 -2.50
C SER A 6 22.95 -66.87 -1.91
N PHE A 7 22.81 -67.96 -1.14
CA PHE A 7 21.55 -68.31 -0.49
C PHE A 7 21.19 -67.35 0.66
N PHE A 8 22.17 -66.94 1.44
CA PHE A 8 21.96 -65.96 2.49
C PHE A 8 21.61 -64.57 1.96
N ASN A 9 22.16 -64.16 0.80
CA ASN A 9 21.84 -62.92 0.15
C ASN A 9 20.39 -62.91 -0.40
N GLU A 10 19.98 -64.00 -1.02
CA GLU A 10 18.66 -64.17 -1.64
C GLU A 10 17.55 -64.15 -0.54
N VAL A 11 17.75 -64.88 0.56
CA VAL A 11 16.83 -64.88 1.70
C VAL A 11 16.74 -63.53 2.42
N THR A 12 17.89 -62.79 2.49
CA THR A 12 17.91 -61.48 3.14
C THR A 12 17.23 -60.40 2.24
N GLU A 13 17.33 -60.54 0.95
CA GLU A 13 16.68 -59.67 -0.04
C GLU A 13 15.16 -59.87 -0.10
N GLU A 14 14.68 -61.14 -0.02
CA GLU A 14 13.24 -61.46 0.08
C GLU A 14 12.65 -60.92 1.40
N LEU A 15 13.32 -61.10 2.52
CA LEU A 15 12.85 -60.59 3.80
C LEU A 15 12.81 -59.06 3.88
N ARG A 16 13.73 -58.36 3.19
CA ARG A 16 13.69 -56.92 3.06
C ARG A 16 12.52 -56.45 2.18
N ARG A 17 12.27 -57.17 1.09
CA ARG A 17 11.20 -56.88 0.13
C ARG A 17 9.81 -57.08 0.81
N ASP A 18 9.63 -58.12 1.56
CA ASP A 18 8.38 -58.43 2.27
C ASP A 18 8.10 -57.38 3.38
N ARG A 19 9.13 -56.99 4.11
CA ARG A 19 8.99 -55.91 5.10
C ARG A 19 8.63 -54.59 4.44
N MET A 20 9.27 -54.24 3.32
CA MET A 20 9.01 -53.00 2.58
C MET A 20 7.59 -52.97 2.01
N VAL A 21 7.10 -54.09 1.46
CA VAL A 21 5.72 -54.23 0.99
C VAL A 21 4.72 -54.13 2.16
N GLY A 22 5.05 -54.72 3.31
CA GLY A 22 4.23 -54.62 4.53
C GLY A 22 4.11 -53.19 5.03
N TYR A 23 5.20 -52.41 5.05
CA TYR A 23 5.17 -50.99 5.40
C TYR A 23 4.42 -50.17 4.35
N LEU A 24 4.61 -50.42 3.06
CA LEU A 24 3.92 -49.71 1.98
C LEU A 24 2.38 -49.97 2.07
N ARG A 25 1.96 -51.17 2.37
CA ARG A 25 0.54 -51.56 2.52
C ARG A 25 -0.10 -50.92 3.76
N ARG A 26 0.69 -50.74 4.83
CA ARG A 26 0.20 -50.15 6.10
C ARG A 26 0.20 -48.66 6.11
N TYR A 27 1.17 -48.00 5.45
CA TYR A 27 1.40 -46.54 5.52
C TYR A 27 1.30 -45.84 4.16
N GLY A 28 1.18 -46.58 3.04
CA GLY A 28 1.09 -46.03 1.70
C GLY A 28 -0.09 -45.06 1.50
N TRP A 29 -1.19 -45.30 2.23
CA TRP A 29 -2.34 -44.40 2.20
C TRP A 29 -1.99 -42.99 2.75
N ILE A 30 -1.03 -42.89 3.70
CA ILE A 30 -0.57 -41.59 4.26
C ILE A 30 0.16 -40.82 3.19
N ALA A 31 1.01 -41.48 2.39
CA ALA A 31 1.71 -40.85 1.28
C ALA A 31 0.72 -40.31 0.21
N VAL A 32 -0.31 -41.15 -0.12
CA VAL A 32 -1.37 -40.73 -1.04
C VAL A 32 -2.15 -39.53 -0.48
N LEU A 33 -2.50 -39.57 0.81
CA LEU A 33 -3.18 -38.45 1.47
C LEU A 33 -2.33 -37.20 1.48
N ALA A 34 -1.02 -37.29 1.75
CA ALA A 34 -0.11 -36.18 1.72
C ALA A 34 -0.03 -35.53 0.31
N VAL A 35 0.06 -36.36 -0.73
CA VAL A 35 0.02 -35.88 -2.12
C VAL A 35 -1.30 -35.17 -2.44
N LEU A 36 -2.42 -35.76 -2.04
CA LEU A 36 -3.75 -35.15 -2.25
C LEU A 36 -3.89 -33.81 -1.52
N LEU A 37 -3.36 -33.68 -0.31
CA LEU A 37 -3.37 -32.43 0.45
C LEU A 37 -2.49 -31.36 -0.21
N ILE A 38 -1.31 -31.75 -0.72
CA ILE A 38 -0.41 -30.81 -1.42
C ILE A 38 -1.06 -30.36 -2.74
N VAL A 39 -1.54 -31.28 -3.56
CA VAL A 39 -2.15 -30.96 -4.86
C VAL A 39 -3.46 -30.20 -4.67
N GLY A 40 -4.30 -30.60 -3.72
CA GLY A 40 -5.54 -29.90 -3.40
C GLY A 40 -5.28 -28.50 -2.84
N GLY A 41 -4.29 -28.34 -1.95
CA GLY A 41 -3.90 -27.07 -1.38
C GLY A 41 -3.30 -26.11 -2.42
N THR A 42 -2.45 -26.60 -3.32
CA THR A 42 -1.90 -25.79 -4.42
C THR A 42 -2.98 -25.40 -5.43
N GLY A 43 -3.86 -26.34 -5.81
CA GLY A 43 -4.99 -26.05 -6.72
C GLY A 43 -5.95 -25.00 -6.15
N TRP A 44 -6.29 -25.11 -4.87
CA TRP A 44 -7.12 -24.11 -4.18
C TRP A 44 -6.44 -22.72 -4.12
N ASN A 45 -5.14 -22.69 -3.82
CA ASN A 45 -4.38 -21.44 -3.77
C ASN A 45 -4.28 -20.75 -5.15
N GLU A 46 -4.05 -21.54 -6.22
CA GLU A 46 -4.02 -21.00 -7.57
C GLU A 46 -5.41 -20.54 -8.05
N TRP A 47 -6.46 -21.26 -7.73
CA TRP A 47 -7.83 -20.83 -8.04
C TRP A 47 -8.18 -19.53 -7.32
N ARG A 48 -7.83 -19.41 -6.03
CA ARG A 48 -8.04 -18.18 -5.26
C ARG A 48 -7.28 -17.00 -5.87
N LYS A 49 -5.99 -17.17 -6.19
CA LYS A 49 -5.19 -16.13 -6.83
C LYS A 49 -5.75 -15.73 -8.20
N ALA A 50 -6.23 -16.68 -8.99
CA ALA A 50 -6.83 -16.40 -10.29
C ALA A 50 -8.12 -15.58 -10.13
N ASN A 51 -8.96 -15.92 -9.15
CA ASN A 51 -10.17 -15.16 -8.84
C ASN A 51 -9.85 -13.75 -8.32
N ASP A 52 -8.86 -13.61 -7.42
CA ASP A 52 -8.43 -12.31 -6.91
C ASP A 52 -7.88 -11.42 -8.04
N ARG A 53 -7.13 -11.99 -9.01
CA ARG A 53 -6.67 -11.26 -10.21
C ARG A 53 -7.82 -10.84 -11.10
N ALA A 54 -8.75 -11.74 -11.40
CA ALA A 54 -9.92 -11.41 -12.23
C ALA A 54 -10.76 -10.29 -11.61
N ASN A 55 -10.95 -10.31 -10.29
CA ASN A 55 -11.66 -9.24 -9.58
C ASN A 55 -10.88 -7.91 -9.62
N ALA A 56 -9.55 -7.95 -9.49
CA ALA A 56 -8.71 -6.75 -9.57
C ALA A 56 -8.70 -6.17 -11.01
N GLU A 57 -8.64 -7.02 -12.02
CA GLU A 57 -8.73 -6.62 -13.44
C GLU A 57 -10.10 -5.98 -13.74
N ALA A 58 -11.20 -6.63 -13.35
CA ALA A 58 -12.55 -6.09 -13.53
C ALA A 58 -12.75 -4.74 -12.82
N PHE A 59 -12.19 -4.59 -11.61
CA PHE A 59 -12.19 -3.30 -10.92
C PHE A 59 -11.37 -2.26 -11.69
N GLY A 60 -10.17 -2.60 -12.16
CA GLY A 60 -9.31 -1.71 -12.95
C GLY A 60 -10.00 -1.25 -14.22
N ASP A 61 -10.62 -2.17 -14.95
CA ASP A 61 -11.37 -1.88 -16.18
C ASP A 61 -12.57 -0.94 -15.91
N SER A 62 -13.29 -1.14 -14.81
CA SER A 62 -14.39 -0.26 -14.43
C SER A 62 -13.94 1.16 -14.07
N VAL A 63 -12.78 1.29 -13.39
CA VAL A 63 -12.17 2.60 -13.09
C VAL A 63 -11.73 3.30 -14.38
N LEU A 64 -11.05 2.58 -15.28
CA LEU A 64 -10.62 3.15 -16.56
C LEU A 64 -11.81 3.62 -17.39
N ALA A 65 -12.86 2.81 -17.51
CA ALA A 65 -14.08 3.17 -18.22
C ALA A 65 -14.75 4.42 -17.61
N ALA A 66 -14.74 4.56 -16.29
CA ALA A 66 -15.27 5.75 -15.62
C ALA A 66 -14.44 7.01 -15.96
N LEU A 67 -13.12 6.88 -16.04
CA LEU A 67 -12.20 7.98 -16.36
C LEU A 67 -12.12 8.33 -17.84
N GLU A 68 -12.62 7.50 -18.73
CA GLU A 68 -12.71 7.78 -20.18
C GLU A 68 -13.78 8.83 -20.54
N ASN A 69 -14.67 9.20 -19.61
CA ASN A 69 -15.64 10.27 -19.85
C ASN A 69 -14.90 11.61 -20.02
N ASP A 70 -15.35 12.41 -20.99
CA ASP A 70 -14.73 13.72 -21.29
C ASP A 70 -14.93 14.73 -20.16
N ASP A 71 -16.12 14.74 -19.55
CA ASP A 71 -16.50 15.70 -18.50
C ASP A 71 -16.08 15.19 -17.10
N PRO A 72 -15.36 16.00 -16.29
CA PRO A 72 -15.00 15.64 -14.92
C PRO A 72 -16.20 15.27 -14.02
N ALA A 73 -17.35 15.94 -14.20
CA ALA A 73 -18.55 15.61 -13.43
C ALA A 73 -19.11 14.23 -13.80
N ASP A 74 -19.04 13.85 -15.08
CA ASP A 74 -19.43 12.52 -15.53
C ASP A 74 -18.45 11.46 -15.03
N ARG A 75 -17.13 11.76 -14.97
CA ARG A 75 -16.15 10.86 -14.35
C ARG A 75 -16.45 10.61 -12.87
N VAL A 76 -16.75 11.65 -12.10
CA VAL A 76 -17.13 11.52 -10.67
C VAL A 76 -18.40 10.67 -10.52
N ASN A 77 -19.43 10.93 -11.34
CA ASN A 77 -20.66 10.16 -11.31
C ASN A 77 -20.44 8.68 -11.68
N ALA A 78 -19.62 8.41 -12.70
CA ALA A 78 -19.29 7.05 -13.11
C ALA A 78 -18.46 6.31 -12.03
N LEU A 79 -17.49 6.97 -11.42
CA LEU A 79 -16.71 6.42 -10.28
C LEU A 79 -17.63 6.08 -9.10
N ALA A 80 -18.63 6.90 -8.81
CA ALA A 80 -19.57 6.68 -7.71
C ALA A 80 -20.50 5.46 -7.93
N GLN A 81 -20.66 4.98 -9.17
CA GLN A 81 -21.43 3.77 -9.48
C GLN A 81 -20.65 2.46 -9.25
N ILE A 82 -19.35 2.53 -9.04
CA ILE A 82 -18.51 1.34 -8.81
C ILE A 82 -18.69 0.89 -7.36
N GLU A 83 -19.32 -0.26 -7.16
CA GLU A 83 -19.48 -0.85 -5.82
C GLU A 83 -18.13 -1.35 -5.30
N THR A 84 -17.68 -0.78 -4.20
CA THR A 84 -16.35 -1.06 -3.63
C THR A 84 -16.36 -1.03 -2.11
N THR A 85 -15.37 -1.69 -1.50
CA THR A 85 -15.13 -1.67 -0.05
C THR A 85 -13.63 -1.58 0.26
N GLY A 86 -13.28 -1.16 1.46
CA GLY A 86 -11.91 -1.14 1.93
C GLY A 86 -10.97 -0.32 1.05
N ALA A 87 -9.89 -0.92 0.55
CA ALA A 87 -8.87 -0.24 -0.24
C ALA A 87 -9.38 0.28 -1.58
N GLN A 88 -10.28 -0.45 -2.24
CA GLN A 88 -10.89 -0.01 -3.51
C GLN A 88 -11.77 1.22 -3.29
N ALA A 89 -12.58 1.24 -2.22
CA ALA A 89 -13.38 2.42 -1.87
C ALA A 89 -12.50 3.64 -1.60
N GLY A 90 -11.40 3.46 -0.86
CA GLY A 90 -10.43 4.54 -0.63
C GLY A 90 -9.82 5.07 -1.92
N MET A 91 -9.50 4.20 -2.88
CA MET A 91 -9.01 4.61 -4.20
C MET A 91 -10.05 5.43 -4.95
N ILE A 92 -11.31 4.97 -5.03
CA ILE A 92 -12.40 5.69 -5.70
C ILE A 92 -12.63 7.07 -5.06
N GLN A 93 -12.67 7.15 -3.73
CA GLN A 93 -12.84 8.44 -3.04
C GLN A 93 -11.71 9.43 -3.36
N LEU A 94 -10.45 8.96 -3.38
CA LEU A 94 -9.30 9.81 -3.71
C LEU A 94 -9.26 10.22 -5.19
N LEU A 95 -9.70 9.36 -6.11
CA LEU A 95 -9.83 9.69 -7.54
C LEU A 95 -10.93 10.71 -7.74
N SER A 96 -12.12 10.47 -7.19
CA SER A 96 -13.25 11.41 -7.27
C SER A 96 -12.90 12.79 -6.71
N ALA A 97 -12.19 12.84 -5.57
CA ALA A 97 -11.69 14.10 -5.04
C ALA A 97 -10.69 14.79 -5.98
N GLY A 98 -9.87 14.00 -6.72
CA GLY A 98 -8.98 14.53 -7.76
C GLY A 98 -9.72 15.19 -8.91
N GLU A 99 -10.76 14.53 -9.45
CA GLU A 99 -11.60 15.06 -10.52
C GLU A 99 -12.36 16.33 -10.09
N LEU A 100 -12.88 16.33 -8.85
CA LEU A 100 -13.54 17.51 -8.27
C LEU A 100 -12.60 18.72 -8.14
N MET A 101 -11.28 18.53 -7.99
CA MET A 101 -10.33 19.65 -7.94
C MET A 101 -10.35 20.53 -9.17
N GLU A 102 -10.73 20.01 -10.33
CA GLU A 102 -10.80 20.75 -11.59
C GLU A 102 -12.10 21.56 -11.74
N THR A 103 -13.18 21.11 -11.09
CA THR A 103 -14.53 21.67 -11.27
C THR A 103 -15.11 22.34 -10.03
N ASP A 104 -14.89 21.77 -8.87
CA ASP A 104 -15.39 22.24 -7.57
C ASP A 104 -14.39 21.92 -6.45
N ARG A 105 -13.46 22.85 -6.23
CA ARG A 105 -12.43 22.74 -5.20
C ARG A 105 -13.02 22.57 -3.79
N ALA A 106 -14.13 23.23 -3.49
CA ALA A 106 -14.76 23.12 -2.19
C ALA A 106 -15.33 21.71 -1.95
N ALA A 107 -15.98 21.15 -2.97
CA ALA A 107 -16.45 19.77 -2.94
C ALA A 107 -15.29 18.78 -2.83
N ALA A 108 -14.17 19.01 -3.53
CA ALA A 108 -12.97 18.18 -3.42
C ALA A 108 -12.39 18.16 -2.00
N ILE A 109 -12.27 19.33 -1.36
CA ILE A 109 -11.79 19.45 0.02
C ILE A 109 -12.73 18.73 0.99
N ALA A 110 -14.05 18.88 0.82
CA ALA A 110 -15.05 18.16 1.62
C ALA A 110 -14.99 16.64 1.41
N ALA A 111 -14.80 16.17 0.18
CA ALA A 111 -14.63 14.75 -0.13
C ALA A 111 -13.35 14.17 0.51
N LEU A 112 -12.24 14.91 0.48
CA LEU A 112 -10.99 14.53 1.15
C LEU A 112 -11.15 14.51 2.68
N GLN A 113 -11.92 15.43 3.25
CA GLN A 113 -12.26 15.40 4.67
C GLN A 113 -13.05 14.12 5.00
N ALA A 114 -14.14 13.86 4.30
CA ALA A 114 -14.95 12.67 4.52
C ALA A 114 -14.11 11.38 4.42
N ALA A 115 -13.23 11.28 3.40
CA ALA A 115 -12.33 10.14 3.25
C ALA A 115 -11.32 10.00 4.40
N SER A 116 -10.83 11.11 4.96
CA SER A 116 -9.89 11.09 6.09
C SER A 116 -10.54 10.62 7.41
N GLU A 117 -11.84 10.84 7.56
CA GLU A 117 -12.64 10.50 8.74
C GLU A 117 -13.34 9.14 8.63
N ASP A 118 -13.40 8.55 7.43
CA ASP A 118 -14.09 7.28 7.17
C ASP A 118 -13.34 6.09 7.78
N THR A 119 -13.80 5.61 8.93
CA THR A 119 -13.21 4.46 9.64
C THR A 119 -13.36 3.12 8.90
N ALA A 120 -14.20 3.03 7.88
CA ALA A 120 -14.30 1.86 7.02
C ALA A 120 -13.13 1.73 6.03
N LEU A 121 -12.41 2.84 5.77
CA LEU A 121 -11.22 2.84 4.94
C LEU A 121 -9.98 2.37 5.71
N PRO A 122 -9.03 1.69 5.04
CA PRO A 122 -7.72 1.42 5.62
C PRO A 122 -7.01 2.73 6.01
N GLU A 123 -6.24 2.69 7.10
CA GLU A 123 -5.56 3.86 7.66
C GLU A 123 -4.71 4.62 6.63
N ALA A 124 -4.00 3.89 5.74
CA ALA A 124 -3.17 4.50 4.71
C ALA A 124 -3.95 5.44 3.77
N TYR A 125 -5.19 5.08 3.41
CA TYR A 125 -6.05 5.95 2.58
C TYR A 125 -6.56 7.15 3.35
N ARG A 126 -6.92 6.97 4.60
CA ARG A 126 -7.34 8.09 5.48
C ARG A 126 -6.21 9.11 5.67
N GLN A 127 -5.01 8.64 5.96
CA GLN A 127 -3.83 9.50 6.09
C GLN A 127 -3.50 10.22 4.78
N LEU A 128 -3.57 9.52 3.65
CA LEU A 128 -3.36 10.14 2.34
C LEU A 128 -4.42 11.19 2.02
N ALA A 129 -5.68 10.92 2.36
CA ALA A 129 -6.77 11.89 2.20
C ALA A 129 -6.53 13.13 3.06
N ALA A 130 -6.12 12.97 4.33
CA ALA A 130 -5.80 14.08 5.22
C ALA A 130 -4.63 14.94 4.67
N LEU A 131 -3.55 14.30 4.20
CA LEU A 131 -2.44 15.03 3.59
C LEU A 131 -2.86 15.77 2.32
N LYS A 132 -3.59 15.10 1.42
CA LYS A 132 -4.12 15.73 0.20
C LYS A 132 -5.05 16.89 0.52
N ARG A 133 -5.88 16.77 1.57
CA ARG A 133 -6.76 17.84 2.02
C ARG A 133 -5.95 19.09 2.42
N VAL A 134 -4.88 18.94 3.20
CA VAL A 134 -4.02 20.07 3.59
C VAL A 134 -3.39 20.72 2.35
N ILE A 135 -2.85 19.91 1.42
CA ILE A 135 -2.20 20.42 0.20
C ILE A 135 -3.21 21.10 -0.71
N ALA A 136 -4.35 20.48 -0.94
CA ALA A 136 -5.38 20.98 -1.83
C ALA A 136 -6.12 22.20 -1.25
N GLY A 137 -6.40 22.19 0.05
CA GLY A 137 -7.15 23.23 0.72
C GLY A 137 -6.34 24.50 0.98
N GLY A 138 -5.05 24.37 1.31
CA GLY A 138 -4.22 25.54 1.60
C GLY A 138 -4.91 26.48 2.60
N SER A 139 -5.00 27.76 2.25
CA SER A 139 -5.65 28.80 3.07
C SER A 139 -7.17 28.67 3.23
N ASP A 140 -7.83 27.80 2.44
CA ASP A 140 -9.27 27.53 2.59
C ASP A 140 -9.58 26.68 3.85
N ILE A 141 -8.53 26.06 4.44
CA ILE A 141 -8.62 25.32 5.71
C ILE A 141 -8.00 26.18 6.83
N PRO A 142 -8.66 26.30 7.98
CA PRO A 142 -8.11 27.00 9.14
C PRO A 142 -6.69 26.49 9.50
N MET A 143 -5.83 27.43 9.88
CA MET A 143 -4.42 27.12 10.14
C MET A 143 -4.22 26.08 11.26
N ASP A 144 -4.95 26.23 12.33
CA ASP A 144 -4.95 25.33 13.49
C ASP A 144 -5.39 23.91 13.12
N GLU A 145 -6.33 23.78 12.19
CA GLU A 145 -6.76 22.49 11.66
C GLU A 145 -5.66 21.84 10.81
N ARG A 146 -4.99 22.61 9.93
CA ARG A 146 -3.86 22.13 9.14
C ARG A 146 -2.69 21.70 10.03
N GLU A 147 -2.38 22.45 11.07
CA GLU A 147 -1.36 22.08 12.07
C GLU A 147 -1.70 20.77 12.75
N SER A 148 -2.95 20.60 13.20
CA SER A 148 -3.40 19.38 13.87
C SER A 148 -3.30 18.14 12.96
N LEU A 149 -3.74 18.25 11.71
CA LEU A 149 -3.65 17.17 10.73
C LEU A 149 -2.20 16.78 10.45
N LEU A 150 -1.34 17.77 10.20
CA LEU A 150 0.08 17.55 9.93
C LEU A 150 0.81 16.96 11.14
N ALA A 151 0.52 17.43 12.36
CA ALA A 151 1.10 16.88 13.58
C ALA A 151 0.79 15.39 13.75
N GLY A 152 -0.42 14.96 13.40
CA GLY A 152 -0.80 13.54 13.41
C GLY A 152 0.01 12.71 12.39
N LEU A 153 0.17 13.23 11.18
CA LEU A 153 0.90 12.57 10.09
C LEU A 153 2.43 12.61 10.28
N ALA A 154 2.97 13.57 11.02
CA ALA A 154 4.39 13.74 11.28
C ALA A 154 4.93 12.88 12.43
N GLN A 155 4.08 12.07 13.09
CA GLN A 155 4.51 11.20 14.18
C GLN A 155 5.59 10.18 13.72
N PRO A 156 6.53 9.81 14.60
CA PRO A 156 7.53 8.79 14.28
C PRO A 156 6.89 7.48 13.81
N GLY A 157 7.41 6.91 12.72
CA GLY A 157 6.90 5.66 12.15
C GLY A 157 5.71 5.80 11.19
N GLN A 158 5.17 7.01 11.02
CA GLN A 158 4.11 7.24 10.03
C GLN A 158 4.68 7.24 8.60
N PRO A 159 4.03 6.55 7.63
CA PRO A 159 4.56 6.42 6.27
C PRO A 159 4.58 7.74 5.50
N LEU A 160 3.72 8.70 5.83
CA LEU A 160 3.63 10.01 5.19
C LEU A 160 4.41 11.09 5.95
N ARG A 161 5.16 10.72 7.00
CA ARG A 161 5.89 11.66 7.86
C ARG A 161 6.80 12.62 7.07
N PRO A 162 7.62 12.18 6.10
CA PRO A 162 8.48 13.11 5.37
C PRO A 162 7.69 14.18 4.60
N MET A 163 6.56 13.81 3.99
CA MET A 163 5.69 14.75 3.29
C MET A 163 4.94 15.67 4.25
N ALA A 164 4.52 15.15 5.41
CA ALA A 164 3.87 15.97 6.44
C ALA A 164 4.84 17.03 7.00
N LEU A 165 6.11 16.68 7.24
CA LEU A 165 7.14 17.62 7.68
C LEU A 165 7.43 18.70 6.63
N GLU A 166 7.47 18.36 5.34
CA GLU A 166 7.55 19.37 4.27
C GLU A 166 6.38 20.35 4.34
N GLN A 167 5.14 19.85 4.47
CA GLN A 167 3.97 20.72 4.57
C GLN A 167 3.96 21.54 5.87
N THR A 168 4.46 21.00 6.98
CA THR A 168 4.64 21.73 8.23
C THR A 168 5.64 22.89 8.04
N ALA A 169 6.74 22.65 7.35
CA ALA A 169 7.70 23.72 7.05
C ALA A 169 7.08 24.81 6.16
N LEU A 170 6.29 24.44 5.13
CA LEU A 170 5.57 25.41 4.32
C LEU A 170 4.56 26.23 5.13
N LEU A 171 3.89 25.59 6.09
CA LEU A 171 2.97 26.27 6.99
C LEU A 171 3.69 27.27 7.91
N GLN A 172 4.92 26.96 8.37
CA GLN A 172 5.76 27.90 9.10
C GLN A 172 6.13 29.12 8.25
N LEU A 173 6.36 28.94 6.94
CA LEU A 173 6.59 30.08 6.02
C LEU A 173 5.35 30.97 5.90
N GLU A 174 4.15 30.39 5.82
CA GLU A 174 2.90 31.16 5.81
C GLU A 174 2.73 31.98 7.10
N GLN A 175 3.23 31.47 8.23
CA GLN A 175 3.21 32.17 9.53
C GLN A 175 4.30 33.23 9.69
N GLY A 176 5.21 33.37 8.70
CA GLY A 176 6.33 34.31 8.75
C GLY A 176 7.51 33.83 9.59
N ASN A 177 7.67 32.49 9.77
CA ASN A 177 8.74 31.86 10.54
C ASN A 177 9.72 31.12 9.62
N PRO A 178 10.49 31.82 8.73
CA PRO A 178 11.36 31.17 7.76
C PRO A 178 12.50 30.36 8.41
N GLU A 179 13.01 30.82 9.56
CA GLU A 179 14.09 30.14 10.28
C GLU A 179 13.63 28.75 10.76
N THR A 180 12.44 28.67 11.34
CA THR A 180 11.83 27.39 11.77
C THR A 180 11.55 26.48 10.58
N ALA A 181 11.10 27.03 9.45
CA ALA A 181 10.90 26.25 8.24
C ALA A 181 12.20 25.64 7.72
N ILE A 182 13.31 26.42 7.69
CA ILE A 182 14.63 25.95 7.30
C ILE A 182 15.12 24.85 8.25
N GLU A 183 14.92 25.00 9.56
CA GLU A 183 15.28 24.00 10.56
C GLU A 183 14.56 22.67 10.29
N ILE A 184 13.22 22.68 10.15
CA ILE A 184 12.42 21.50 9.85
C ILE A 184 12.87 20.83 8.55
N MET A 185 13.12 21.61 7.49
CA MET A 185 13.56 21.10 6.19
C MET A 185 14.98 20.50 6.27
N THR A 186 15.88 21.10 7.03
CA THR A 186 17.25 20.60 7.22
C THR A 186 17.24 19.28 8.00
N ASP A 187 16.43 19.19 9.05
CA ASP A 187 16.24 17.94 9.78
C ASP A 187 15.62 16.84 8.91
N LEU A 188 14.65 17.20 8.07
CA LEU A 188 14.07 16.28 7.09
C LEU A 188 15.13 15.73 6.13
N LEU A 189 16.05 16.55 5.62
CA LEU A 189 17.13 16.13 4.73
C LEU A 189 18.11 15.12 5.39
N SER A 190 18.21 15.12 6.71
CA SER A 190 19.04 14.18 7.48
C SER A 190 18.43 12.77 7.59
N GLN A 191 17.15 12.59 7.29
CA GLN A 191 16.43 11.33 7.44
C GLN A 191 16.70 10.38 6.27
N SER A 192 16.78 9.09 6.55
CA SER A 192 17.09 8.05 5.55
C SER A 192 15.90 7.64 4.67
N ASP A 193 14.67 7.90 5.12
CA ASP A 193 13.41 7.54 4.45
C ASP A 193 12.90 8.61 3.47
N VAL A 194 13.67 9.68 3.27
CA VAL A 194 13.36 10.75 2.32
C VAL A 194 13.72 10.32 0.91
N THR A 195 12.72 10.33 0.01
CA THR A 195 12.93 10.01 -1.41
C THR A 195 13.79 11.05 -2.11
N ASP A 196 14.51 10.66 -3.17
CA ASP A 196 15.38 11.57 -3.93
C ASP A 196 14.62 12.78 -4.49
N THR A 197 13.36 12.59 -4.87
CA THR A 197 12.53 13.69 -5.39
C THR A 197 12.20 14.70 -4.31
N LEU A 198 11.81 14.23 -3.13
CA LEU A 198 11.53 15.09 -1.98
C LEU A 198 12.81 15.80 -1.53
N ARG A 199 13.92 15.07 -1.45
CA ARG A 199 15.24 15.63 -1.09
C ARG A 199 15.63 16.78 -2.01
N ARG A 200 15.55 16.63 -3.33
CA ARG A 200 15.85 17.70 -4.28
C ARG A 200 14.96 18.92 -4.09
N ARG A 201 13.64 18.71 -3.91
CA ARG A 201 12.68 19.81 -3.72
C ARG A 201 12.95 20.59 -2.43
N VAL A 202 13.15 19.87 -1.33
CA VAL A 202 13.45 20.47 -0.02
C VAL A 202 14.79 21.21 -0.04
N THR A 203 15.84 20.63 -0.66
CA THR A 203 17.12 21.31 -0.85
C THR A 203 16.96 22.66 -1.60
N GLN A 204 16.18 22.65 -2.69
CA GLN A 204 15.91 23.88 -3.45
C GLN A 204 15.18 24.93 -2.60
N LEU A 205 14.22 24.52 -1.78
CA LEU A 205 13.49 25.42 -0.89
C LEU A 205 14.41 26.01 0.18
N VAL A 206 15.25 25.21 0.83
CA VAL A 206 16.21 25.69 1.84
C VAL A 206 17.14 26.73 1.23
N VAL A 207 17.72 26.46 0.05
CA VAL A 207 18.61 27.42 -0.66
C VAL A 207 17.86 28.71 -1.06
N ALA A 208 16.62 28.57 -1.56
CA ALA A 208 15.80 29.73 -1.92
C ALA A 208 15.47 30.65 -0.73
N LEU A 209 15.39 30.09 0.47
CA LEU A 209 15.16 30.78 1.73
C LEU A 209 16.46 31.36 2.35
N GLY A 210 17.60 31.13 1.71
CA GLY A 210 18.91 31.58 2.21
C GLY A 210 19.58 30.67 3.20
N GLY A 211 19.04 29.43 3.37
CA GLY A 211 19.66 28.40 4.20
C GLY A 211 20.84 27.74 3.49
N ASP A 212 21.75 27.14 4.29
CA ASP A 212 22.89 26.35 3.80
C ASP A 212 22.68 24.86 4.04
N VAL A 213 22.69 24.08 2.96
CA VAL A 213 22.56 22.61 2.98
C VAL A 213 23.91 21.89 3.09
N ALA A 214 25.04 22.62 2.94
CA ALA A 214 26.38 22.03 2.90
C ALA A 214 27.06 21.91 4.28
N SER A 215 26.44 22.34 5.36
CA SER A 215 27.06 22.50 6.68
C SER A 215 26.89 21.33 7.67
N ARG A 216 26.43 20.13 7.21
CA ARG A 216 26.36 18.95 8.10
C ARG A 216 26.75 17.63 7.43
#